data_439f9047d2ff80d7c4f24ceb8d1550ba
#
_entry.id   439f9047d2ff80d7c4f24ceb8d1550ba
#
_cell.length_a   1.000
_cell.length_b   1.000
_cell.length_c   1.000
_cell.angle_alpha   90.00
_cell.angle_beta   90.00
_cell.angle_gamma   90.00
#
_symmetry.space_group_name_H-M   'P 1'
#
loop_
_entity.id
_entity.type
_entity.pdbx_description
1 polymer ?
#
loop_
_entity_poly.entity_id
_entity_poly.type
_entity_poly.pdbx_seq_one_letter_code
_entity_poly.pdbx_strand_id
1 'polypeptide(L)'
;MAKNSQVQFYHEAIERQLGFAAMVHAGNTLYLSGLVAVDEKMQVVGVGDMKAQINCIYDQMEQILAMSQATLANVVNEVMYTTNLAALVEANAARVARYAKYAPPASTGVQVSALFFPDALIEIQATAVLDKEFTR
;
A
#
# COMPACT_ATOMS: atom_id res chain seq x y z
N MET A 1 13.67 -19.31 6.04
CA MET A 1 13.37 -17.95 6.52
C MET A 1 14.18 -17.62 7.77
N ALA A 2 14.50 -16.36 7.95
CA ALA A 2 15.16 -15.91 9.18
C ALA A 2 14.25 -16.16 10.39
N LYS A 3 14.86 -16.31 11.58
CA LYS A 3 14.15 -16.70 12.80
C LYS A 3 12.96 -15.79 13.15
N ASN A 4 13.06 -14.48 12.88
CA ASN A 4 12.03 -13.51 13.22
C ASN A 4 11.29 -12.98 11.98
N SER A 5 11.26 -13.78 10.92
CA SER A 5 10.58 -13.40 9.69
C SER A 5 9.30 -14.19 9.52
N GLN A 6 8.25 -13.50 9.08
CA GLN A 6 6.96 -14.10 8.76
C GLN A 6 6.47 -13.55 7.43
N VAL A 7 5.79 -14.40 6.68
CA VAL A 7 5.15 -14.04 5.43
C VAL A 7 3.65 -13.97 5.69
N GLN A 8 3.01 -12.85 5.30
CA GLN A 8 1.58 -12.66 5.47
C GLN A 8 0.91 -12.51 4.11
N PHE A 9 -0.24 -13.13 3.96
CA PHE A 9 -1.05 -13.05 2.75
C PHE A 9 -2.35 -12.31 3.03
N TYR A 10 -2.86 -11.61 2.03
CA TYR A 10 -4.14 -10.91 2.07
C TYR A 10 -5.14 -11.54 1.09
N HIS A 11 -4.72 -11.77 -0.15
CA HIS A 11 -5.43 -12.55 -1.16
C HIS A 11 -4.61 -13.81 -1.45
N GLU A 12 -4.55 -14.71 -0.50
CA GLU A 12 -3.54 -15.77 -0.43
C GLU A 12 -3.46 -16.62 -1.70
N ALA A 13 -4.59 -17.10 -2.21
CA ALA A 13 -4.58 -18.03 -3.34
C ALA A 13 -3.90 -17.41 -4.57
N ILE A 14 -4.28 -16.17 -4.91
CA ILE A 14 -3.72 -15.49 -6.08
C ILE A 14 -2.30 -14.99 -5.85
N GLU A 15 -2.02 -14.54 -4.64
CA GLU A 15 -0.68 -14.08 -4.26
C GLU A 15 0.32 -15.22 -4.37
N ARG A 16 -0.03 -16.40 -3.86
CA ARG A 16 0.82 -17.59 -3.99
C ARG A 16 1.00 -17.99 -5.44
N GLN A 17 -0.06 -17.93 -6.23
CA GLN A 17 -0.01 -18.25 -7.67
C GLN A 17 0.92 -17.30 -8.41
N LEU A 18 0.91 -16.00 -8.07
CA LEU A 18 1.74 -14.99 -8.70
C LEU A 18 3.14 -14.89 -8.09
N GLY A 19 3.38 -15.55 -6.97
CA GLY A 19 4.71 -15.65 -6.38
C GLY A 19 5.09 -14.50 -5.46
N PHE A 20 4.13 -13.89 -4.76
CA PHE A 20 4.45 -12.83 -3.79
C PHE A 20 3.59 -12.94 -2.54
N ALA A 21 4.05 -12.31 -1.47
CA ALA A 21 3.30 -12.13 -0.23
C ALA A 21 2.79 -10.70 -0.15
N ALA A 22 1.68 -10.49 0.56
CA ALA A 22 1.19 -9.12 0.81
C ALA A 22 2.15 -8.35 1.69
N MET A 23 2.77 -9.01 2.65
CA MET A 23 3.69 -8.38 3.59
C MET A 23 4.72 -9.40 4.09
N VAL A 24 5.95 -8.95 4.28
CA VAL A 24 6.99 -9.70 4.98
C VAL A 24 7.32 -8.96 6.28
N HIS A 25 7.17 -9.65 7.41
CA HIS A 25 7.53 -9.16 8.73
C HIS A 25 8.90 -9.70 9.06
N ALA A 26 9.91 -8.85 9.05
CA ALA A 26 11.31 -9.23 9.31
C ALA A 26 11.87 -8.35 10.41
N GLY A 27 12.13 -8.93 11.58
CA GLY A 27 12.55 -8.16 12.75
C GLY A 27 11.45 -7.17 13.14
N ASN A 28 11.78 -5.89 13.20
CA ASN A 28 10.81 -4.83 13.48
C ASN A 28 10.29 -4.14 12.23
N THR A 29 10.66 -4.63 11.04
CA THR A 29 10.29 -3.99 9.78
C THR A 29 9.21 -4.80 9.07
N LEU A 30 8.22 -4.09 8.54
CA LEU A 30 7.17 -4.64 7.71
C LEU A 30 7.37 -4.15 6.27
N TYR A 31 7.59 -5.09 5.36
CA TYR A 31 7.72 -4.78 3.94
C TYR A 31 6.42 -5.16 3.24
N LEU A 32 5.69 -4.17 2.78
CA LEU A 32 4.45 -4.42 2.04
C LEU A 32 4.73 -4.46 0.54
N SER A 33 4.13 -5.42 -0.13
CA SER A 33 4.09 -5.42 -1.59
C SER A 33 3.30 -4.21 -2.09
N GLY A 34 3.54 -3.82 -3.33
CA GLY A 34 2.75 -2.76 -3.96
C GLY A 34 1.27 -3.13 -3.98
N LEU A 35 0.42 -2.20 -3.55
CA LEU A 35 -1.02 -2.38 -3.50
C LEU A 35 -1.69 -1.63 -4.63
N VAL A 36 -2.57 -2.31 -5.33
CA VAL A 36 -3.49 -1.72 -6.30
C VAL A 36 -4.92 -1.84 -5.77
N ALA A 37 -5.83 -1.03 -6.30
CA ALA A 37 -7.23 -1.01 -5.87
C ALA A 37 -7.97 -2.20 -6.47
N VAL A 38 -8.03 -3.31 -5.75
CA VAL A 38 -8.69 -4.54 -6.19
C VAL A 38 -9.66 -5.04 -5.13
N ASP A 39 -10.67 -5.80 -5.60
CA ASP A 39 -11.58 -6.52 -4.72
C ASP A 39 -11.01 -7.91 -4.35
N GLU A 40 -11.79 -8.73 -3.65
CA GLU A 40 -11.37 -10.07 -3.23
C GLU A 40 -11.16 -11.05 -4.38
N LYS A 41 -11.63 -10.71 -5.57
CA LYS A 41 -11.41 -11.49 -6.79
C LYS A 41 -10.26 -10.94 -7.63
N MET A 42 -9.51 -9.97 -7.08
CA MET A 42 -8.41 -9.29 -7.76
C MET A 42 -8.86 -8.52 -9.00
N GLN A 43 -10.11 -8.06 -9.02
CA GLN A 43 -10.61 -7.18 -10.07
C GLN A 43 -10.45 -5.74 -9.64
N VAL A 44 -9.95 -4.89 -10.54
CA VAL A 44 -9.73 -3.47 -10.25
C VAL A 44 -11.05 -2.78 -9.96
N VAL A 45 -11.10 -2.03 -8.85
CA VAL A 45 -12.24 -1.19 -8.50
C VAL A 45 -11.93 0.27 -8.76
N GLY A 46 -12.95 1.11 -8.89
CA GLY A 46 -12.75 2.53 -9.14
C GLY A 46 -12.11 2.81 -10.49
N VAL A 47 -12.46 2.07 -11.53
CA VAL A 47 -11.91 2.26 -12.88
C VAL A 47 -12.15 3.72 -13.31
N GLY A 48 -11.06 4.40 -13.71
CA GLY A 48 -11.13 5.81 -14.10
C GLY A 48 -11.23 6.80 -12.95
N ASP A 49 -11.21 6.34 -11.70
CA ASP A 49 -11.40 7.18 -10.51
C ASP A 49 -10.20 7.07 -9.58
N MET A 50 -9.26 8.00 -9.70
CA MET A 50 -8.02 8.01 -8.91
C MET A 50 -8.31 8.06 -7.40
N LYS A 51 -9.24 8.92 -6.97
CA LYS A 51 -9.58 9.08 -5.55
C LYS A 51 -10.13 7.78 -4.97
N ALA A 52 -11.03 7.12 -5.70
CA ALA A 52 -11.60 5.83 -5.26
C ALA A 52 -10.52 4.77 -5.14
N GLN A 53 -9.57 4.75 -6.08
CA GLN A 53 -8.46 3.80 -6.03
C GLN A 53 -7.51 4.08 -4.87
N ILE A 54 -7.19 5.35 -4.59
CA ILE A 54 -6.38 5.72 -3.43
C ILE A 54 -7.05 5.23 -2.14
N ASN A 55 -8.33 5.50 -1.97
CA ASN A 55 -9.04 5.08 -0.75
C ASN A 55 -9.09 3.56 -0.60
N CYS A 56 -9.34 2.84 -1.68
CA CYS A 56 -9.33 1.38 -1.66
C CYS A 56 -7.95 0.83 -1.25
N ILE A 57 -6.87 1.41 -1.78
CA ILE A 57 -5.51 0.99 -1.44
C ILE A 57 -5.23 1.18 0.05
N TYR A 58 -5.60 2.33 0.63
CA TYR A 58 -5.35 2.56 2.05
C TYR A 58 -6.23 1.70 2.95
N ASP A 59 -7.47 1.39 2.54
CA ASP A 59 -8.30 0.42 3.26
C ASP A 59 -7.60 -0.94 3.35
N GLN A 60 -7.04 -1.41 2.24
CA GLN A 60 -6.28 -2.67 2.19
C GLN A 60 -5.01 -2.57 3.03
N MET A 61 -4.27 -1.47 2.89
CA MET A 61 -3.00 -1.27 3.60
C MET A 61 -3.22 -1.33 5.13
N GLU A 62 -4.26 -0.67 5.63
CA GLU A 62 -4.57 -0.68 7.05
C GLU A 62 -4.93 -2.09 7.53
N GLN A 63 -5.66 -2.87 6.74
CA GLN A 63 -5.98 -4.26 7.07
C GLN A 63 -4.74 -5.14 7.11
N ILE A 64 -3.84 -4.96 6.15
CA ILE A 64 -2.59 -5.74 6.09
C ILE A 64 -1.68 -5.37 7.28
N LEU A 65 -1.52 -4.09 7.56
CA LEU A 65 -0.72 -3.63 8.71
C LEU A 65 -1.28 -4.18 10.03
N ALA A 66 -2.61 -4.26 10.15
CA ALA A 66 -3.25 -4.78 11.36
C ALA A 66 -2.91 -6.25 11.63
N MET A 67 -2.52 -7.02 10.63
CA MET A 67 -2.07 -8.40 10.81
C MET A 67 -0.84 -8.49 11.72
N SER A 68 -0.05 -7.42 11.80
CA SER A 68 1.13 -7.32 12.69
C SER A 68 0.95 -6.22 13.74
N GLN A 69 -0.30 -5.92 14.11
CA GLN A 69 -0.65 -4.91 15.11
C GLN A 69 -0.07 -3.52 14.80
N ALA A 70 0.08 -3.20 13.52
CA ALA A 70 0.56 -1.91 13.06
C ALA A 70 -0.56 -1.06 12.49
N THR A 71 -0.32 0.23 12.38
CA THR A 71 -1.21 1.20 11.77
C THR A 71 -0.39 2.10 10.84
N LEU A 72 -1.05 3.08 10.22
CA LEU A 72 -0.34 4.07 9.40
C LEU A 72 0.68 4.88 10.22
N ALA A 73 0.55 4.92 11.55
CA ALA A 73 1.55 5.54 12.42
C ALA A 73 2.93 4.89 12.31
N ASN A 74 2.98 3.63 11.88
CA ASN A 74 4.22 2.87 11.75
C ASN A 74 4.87 2.99 10.37
N VAL A 75 4.17 3.57 9.38
CA VAL A 75 4.68 3.68 8.02
C VAL A 75 5.75 4.76 7.95
N VAL A 76 6.94 4.39 7.47
CA VAL A 76 8.09 5.29 7.39
C VAL A 76 8.40 5.69 5.95
N ASN A 77 7.97 4.91 4.97
CA ASN A 77 8.26 5.18 3.57
C ASN A 77 7.15 4.66 2.67
N GLU A 78 6.82 5.43 1.65
CA GLU A 78 5.91 5.02 0.57
C GLU A 78 6.50 5.39 -0.77
N VAL A 79 6.27 4.53 -1.77
CA VAL A 79 6.51 4.85 -3.17
C VAL A 79 5.19 4.70 -3.91
N MET A 80 4.80 5.74 -4.63
CA MET A 80 3.59 5.76 -5.44
C MET A 80 3.97 5.68 -6.91
N TYR A 81 3.44 4.68 -7.59
CA TYR A 81 3.59 4.51 -9.04
C TYR A 81 2.23 4.80 -9.67
N THR A 82 2.20 5.68 -10.67
CA THR A 82 0.94 6.03 -11.31
C THR A 82 1.11 6.10 -12.82
N THR A 83 0.04 5.80 -13.54
CA THR A 83 0.00 5.99 -14.99
C THR A 83 -0.50 7.39 -15.36
N ASN A 84 -0.92 8.19 -14.38
CA ASN A 84 -1.45 9.55 -14.61
C ASN A 84 -1.08 10.46 -13.44
N LEU A 85 0.08 11.09 -13.54
CA LEU A 85 0.59 11.94 -12.47
C LEU A 85 -0.32 13.15 -12.18
N ALA A 86 -0.90 13.75 -13.23
CA ALA A 86 -1.80 14.89 -13.05
C ALA A 86 -3.02 14.51 -12.21
N ALA A 87 -3.60 13.33 -12.46
CA ALA A 87 -4.73 12.84 -11.68
C ALA A 87 -4.32 12.54 -10.23
N LEU A 88 -3.11 12.02 -10.01
CA LEU A 88 -2.60 11.78 -8.66
C LEU A 88 -2.46 13.11 -7.90
N VAL A 89 -1.86 14.11 -8.51
CA VAL A 89 -1.70 15.44 -7.89
C VAL A 89 -3.05 16.02 -7.50
N GLU A 90 -4.04 15.93 -8.40
CA GLU A 90 -5.40 16.42 -8.13
C GLU A 90 -6.08 15.69 -6.98
N ALA A 91 -5.90 14.37 -6.89
CA ALA A 91 -6.56 13.52 -5.88
C ALA A 91 -5.74 13.33 -4.60
N ASN A 92 -4.55 13.92 -4.50
CA ASN A 92 -3.61 13.65 -3.40
C ASN A 92 -4.17 14.01 -2.02
N ALA A 93 -5.16 14.90 -1.93
CA ALA A 93 -5.80 15.24 -0.66
C ALA A 93 -6.43 14.00 0.01
N ALA A 94 -6.90 13.03 -0.76
CA ALA A 94 -7.42 11.77 -0.22
C ALA A 94 -6.33 10.98 0.52
N ARG A 95 -5.10 10.99 0.00
CA ARG A 95 -3.96 10.36 0.65
C ARG A 95 -3.54 11.14 1.91
N VAL A 96 -3.45 12.45 1.82
CA VAL A 96 -3.10 13.32 2.96
C VAL A 96 -4.06 13.10 4.13
N ALA A 97 -5.36 12.95 3.84
CA ALA A 97 -6.38 12.73 4.87
C ALA A 97 -6.14 11.44 5.66
N ARG A 98 -5.56 10.41 5.05
CA ARG A 98 -5.26 9.15 5.75
C ARG A 98 -4.20 9.32 6.83
N TYR A 99 -3.30 10.30 6.67
CA TYR A 99 -2.25 10.59 7.64
C TYR A 99 -2.59 11.75 8.56
N ALA A 100 -3.86 12.18 8.63
CA ALA A 100 -4.24 13.36 9.42
C ALA A 100 -3.86 13.27 10.89
N LYS A 101 -3.86 12.07 11.47
CA LYS A 101 -3.54 11.81 12.88
C LYS A 101 -2.07 11.47 13.11
N TYR A 102 -1.30 11.28 12.06
CA TYR A 102 0.04 10.71 12.13
C TYR A 102 1.03 11.61 11.42
N ALA A 103 2.30 11.44 11.72
CA ALA A 103 3.35 12.05 10.92
C ALA A 103 3.34 11.41 9.52
N PRO A 104 3.46 12.19 8.45
CA PRO A 104 3.52 11.62 7.11
C PRO A 104 4.83 10.85 6.90
N PRO A 105 4.81 9.78 6.09
CA PRO A 105 6.03 9.05 5.76
C PRO A 105 6.86 9.80 4.74
N ALA A 106 8.13 9.40 4.60
CA ALA A 106 8.90 9.78 3.43
C ALA A 106 8.23 9.18 2.20
N SER A 107 8.07 9.97 1.14
CA SER A 107 7.27 9.57 -0.01
C SER A 107 7.95 9.92 -1.32
N THR A 108 7.77 9.06 -2.33
CA THR A 108 8.19 9.28 -3.70
C THR A 108 7.02 8.98 -4.62
N GLY A 109 6.77 9.86 -5.58
CA GLY A 109 5.73 9.63 -6.60
C GLY A 109 6.36 9.71 -7.98
N VAL A 110 6.09 8.70 -8.81
CA VAL A 110 6.62 8.62 -10.18
C VAL A 110 5.55 8.18 -11.15
N GLN A 111 5.62 8.68 -12.38
CA GLN A 111 4.76 8.19 -13.45
C GLN A 111 5.47 7.07 -14.19
N VAL A 112 4.74 6.00 -14.45
CA VAL A 112 5.18 4.82 -15.19
C VAL A 112 4.28 4.62 -16.40
N SER A 113 4.77 3.86 -17.40
CA SER A 113 4.01 3.62 -18.63
C SER A 113 2.84 2.66 -18.41
N ALA A 114 2.96 1.72 -17.49
CA ALA A 114 1.93 0.72 -17.19
C ALA A 114 2.12 0.15 -15.79
N LEU A 115 1.02 -0.34 -15.21
CA LEU A 115 1.04 -1.11 -13.98
C LEU A 115 0.64 -2.55 -14.31
N PHE A 116 0.78 -3.45 -13.33
CA PHE A 116 0.48 -4.87 -13.53
C PHE A 116 -0.98 -5.09 -13.98
N PHE A 117 -1.91 -4.30 -13.43
CA PHE A 117 -3.32 -4.37 -13.81
C PHE A 117 -3.63 -3.20 -14.75
N PRO A 118 -4.18 -3.47 -15.97
CA PRO A 118 -4.40 -2.41 -16.98
C PRO A 118 -5.28 -1.25 -16.51
N ASP A 119 -6.27 -1.52 -15.66
CA ASP A 119 -7.17 -0.48 -15.15
C ASP A 119 -6.69 0.18 -13.86
N ALA A 120 -5.55 -0.23 -13.32
CA ALA A 120 -4.98 0.41 -12.16
C ALA A 120 -4.37 1.76 -12.56
N LEU A 121 -4.76 2.81 -11.84
CA LEU A 121 -4.21 4.17 -12.04
C LEU A 121 -3.04 4.45 -11.11
N ILE A 122 -2.94 3.72 -10.01
CA ILE A 122 -1.95 3.93 -8.97
C ILE A 122 -1.64 2.61 -8.26
N GLU A 123 -0.40 2.48 -7.86
CA GLU A 123 0.10 1.40 -7.00
C GLU A 123 0.93 2.05 -5.89
N ILE A 124 0.76 1.63 -4.64
CA ILE A 124 1.51 2.18 -3.51
C ILE A 124 2.23 1.06 -2.80
N GLN A 125 3.54 1.23 -2.64
CA GLN A 125 4.39 0.33 -1.87
C GLN A 125 4.77 1.02 -0.57
N ALA A 126 4.72 0.32 0.56
CA ALA A 126 5.00 0.90 1.86
C ALA A 126 5.96 0.03 2.67
N THR A 127 6.72 0.69 3.54
CA THR A 127 7.55 0.06 4.56
C THR A 127 7.18 0.65 5.91
N ALA A 128 7.01 -0.20 6.92
CA ALA A 128 6.64 0.22 8.27
C ALA A 128 7.64 -0.33 9.30
N VAL A 129 7.74 0.32 10.46
CA VAL A 129 8.64 -0.08 11.55
C VAL A 129 7.81 -0.19 12.83
N LEU A 130 7.82 -1.37 13.46
CA LEU A 130 6.90 -1.71 14.55
C LEU A 130 7.19 -1.01 15.86
N ASP A 131 8.45 -0.80 16.19
CA ASP A 131 8.84 -0.20 17.46
C ASP A 131 8.87 1.33 17.42
N LYS A 132 8.33 1.91 16.35
CA LYS A 132 8.24 3.36 16.18
C LYS A 132 6.80 3.73 15.84
N GLU A 133 6.29 4.73 16.53
CA GLU A 133 5.05 5.39 16.17
C GLU A 133 5.35 6.84 15.88
N PHE A 134 4.98 7.31 14.70
CA PHE A 134 5.27 8.67 14.24
C PHE A 134 3.96 9.47 14.25
N THR A 135 3.86 10.39 15.22
CA THR A 135 2.69 11.27 15.36
C THR A 135 3.05 12.70 14.99
N ARG A 136 2.03 13.46 14.62
CA ARG A 136 2.20 14.88 14.31
C ARG A 136 2.62 15.65 15.55
#